data_64921f16d62efedea5ad1437cad93397
#
_entry.id   64921f16d62efedea5ad1437cad93397
#
_cell.length_a   1.000
_cell.length_b   1.000
_cell.length_c   1.000
_cell.angle_alpha   90.00
_cell.angle_beta   90.00
_cell.angle_gamma   90.00
#
_symmetry.space_group_name_H-M   'P 1'
#
loop_
_entity.id
_entity.type
_entity.pdbx_description
1 polymer ?
#
loop_
_entity_poly.entity_id
_entity_poly.type
_entity_poly.pdbx_seq_one_letter_code
_entity_poly.pdbx_strand_id
1 'polypeptide(L)'
;MYIRSMLRPANLRSAGFGACLLCVLGPVSAFAQATQPQPRVWPPELSSPPKSDEAPPAAPAPSSSPAATSAPPQAAAESCLEELKASRVEAQPASAPDDSSNDCSIVAPVRISSIGLPGGAKLDLPAHPLLDCSFAVVFTGFLRNLVAPLGEAMLGASVVALDTGPGYYCRSVDRVPGAKVSPHGKGIAIDVSAVLLADRRRIAVGHEANPQEALFMQTIRRAGCGWFTTILGPGDPDHSEHFHFDILRHGASDNYRICE
;
A
#
# COMPACT_ATOMS: atom_id res chain seq x y z
N MET A 1 -27.34 -54.77 27.25
CA MET A 1 -26.50 -55.95 27.03
C MET A 1 -25.03 -55.50 27.16
N TYR A 2 -24.45 -55.91 28.28
CA TYR A 2 -23.07 -55.65 28.72
C TYR A 2 -22.06 -56.36 27.82
N ILE A 3 -20.91 -55.75 27.48
CA ILE A 3 -19.61 -56.42 27.52
C ILE A 3 -18.52 -55.41 27.84
N ARG A 4 -17.92 -55.56 29.01
CA ARG A 4 -16.59 -55.06 29.45
C ARG A 4 -15.51 -55.97 28.88
N SER A 5 -14.33 -55.43 28.59
CA SER A 5 -13.04 -56.10 28.78
C SER A 5 -11.93 -55.18 28.31
N MET A 6 -10.92 -54.89 28.94
CA MET A 6 -10.00 -55.24 30.03
C MET A 6 -8.64 -54.61 29.64
N LEU A 7 -8.13 -53.86 30.56
CA LEU A 7 -6.73 -53.42 30.63
C LEU A 7 -5.75 -54.59 30.71
N ARG A 8 -4.56 -54.41 30.13
CA ARG A 8 -3.33 -55.02 30.65
C ARG A 8 -2.12 -54.14 30.47
N PRO A 9 -1.30 -53.93 31.50
CA PRO A 9 0.04 -53.35 31.43
C PRO A 9 1.13 -54.44 31.44
N ALA A 10 2.27 -54.17 30.82
CA ALA A 10 3.56 -54.87 31.02
C ALA A 10 4.62 -54.11 30.27
N ASN A 11 5.81 -53.93 30.66
CA ASN A 11 6.70 -54.25 31.78
C ASN A 11 7.96 -53.43 31.57
N LEU A 12 8.48 -52.85 32.64
CA LEU A 12 9.85 -52.34 32.76
C LEU A 12 10.86 -53.47 32.53
N ARG A 13 11.91 -53.21 31.79
CA ARG A 13 13.21 -53.85 32.01
C ARG A 13 14.33 -52.82 31.88
N SER A 14 14.96 -52.57 32.99
CA SER A 14 16.25 -51.91 33.17
C SER A 14 17.38 -52.90 32.91
N ALA A 15 18.41 -52.46 32.22
CA ALA A 15 19.82 -52.93 32.30
C ALA A 15 20.58 -52.09 31.24
N GLY A 16 21.72 -51.57 31.41
CA GLY A 16 22.80 -51.75 32.37
C GLY A 16 23.93 -50.82 31.92
N PHE A 17 24.74 -50.45 32.85
CA PHE A 17 25.97 -49.61 32.78
C PHE A 17 26.95 -49.99 31.64
N GLY A 18 27.54 -48.95 31.01
CA GLY A 18 28.69 -49.08 30.17
C GLY A 18 29.38 -47.74 29.97
N ALA A 19 30.20 -47.34 30.91
CA ALA A 19 31.12 -46.23 30.77
C ALA A 19 32.19 -46.56 29.73
N CYS A 20 32.34 -45.78 28.69
CA CYS A 20 33.55 -45.80 27.87
C CYS A 20 33.99 -44.36 27.60
N LEU A 21 34.93 -43.94 28.40
CA LEU A 21 35.65 -42.68 28.31
C LEU A 21 36.71 -42.82 27.19
N LEU A 22 36.43 -42.26 26.01
CA LEU A 22 37.44 -42.08 24.96
C LEU A 22 37.45 -40.61 24.56
N CYS A 23 38.44 -39.90 25.12
CA CYS A 23 38.83 -38.57 24.66
C CYS A 23 39.36 -38.66 23.22
N VAL A 24 38.63 -38.13 22.28
CA VAL A 24 39.14 -37.82 20.93
C VAL A 24 39.34 -36.30 20.85
N LEU A 25 40.62 -35.92 20.93
CA LEU A 25 41.06 -34.57 20.60
C LEU A 25 40.92 -34.38 19.08
N GLY A 26 39.85 -33.75 18.65
CA GLY A 26 39.69 -33.29 17.27
C GLY A 26 40.39 -31.95 17.04
N PRO A 27 40.90 -31.68 15.84
CA PRO A 27 41.63 -30.45 15.55
C PRO A 27 40.73 -29.24 15.64
N VAL A 28 41.21 -28.20 16.32
CA VAL A 28 40.60 -26.87 16.38
C VAL A 28 40.62 -26.27 14.98
N SER A 29 39.48 -26.28 14.30
CA SER A 29 39.31 -25.56 13.03
C SER A 29 39.43 -24.06 13.30
N ALA A 30 40.45 -23.43 12.75
CA ALA A 30 40.64 -22.01 12.76
C ALA A 30 39.42 -21.34 12.02
N PHE A 31 38.60 -20.66 12.80
CA PHE A 31 37.58 -19.77 12.21
C PHE A 31 38.32 -18.63 11.50
N ALA A 32 38.21 -18.61 10.17
CA ALA A 32 38.62 -17.47 9.37
C ALA A 32 37.79 -16.28 9.81
N GLN A 33 38.43 -15.28 10.40
CA GLN A 33 37.82 -14.00 10.72
C GLN A 33 37.41 -13.34 9.39
N ALA A 34 36.13 -13.25 9.14
CA ALA A 34 35.59 -12.44 8.05
C ALA A 34 36.02 -10.99 8.29
N THR A 35 36.86 -10.46 7.43
CA THR A 35 37.27 -9.06 7.40
C THR A 35 35.98 -8.22 7.17
N GLN A 36 35.61 -7.43 8.16
CA GLN A 36 34.51 -6.47 8.01
C GLN A 36 34.90 -5.46 6.92
N PRO A 37 33.96 -5.13 5.98
CA PRO A 37 34.22 -4.08 5.01
C PRO A 37 34.41 -2.75 5.74
N GLN A 38 35.54 -2.10 5.48
CA GLN A 38 35.87 -0.78 6.02
C GLN A 38 34.83 0.25 5.52
N PRO A 39 34.36 1.17 6.36
CA PRO A 39 33.49 2.26 5.91
C PRO A 39 34.21 3.08 4.84
N ARG A 40 33.55 3.31 3.69
CA ARG A 40 34.06 4.18 2.65
C ARG A 40 34.10 5.61 3.18
N VAL A 41 35.30 6.14 3.39
CA VAL A 41 35.50 7.55 3.67
C VAL A 41 35.41 8.29 2.33
N TRP A 42 34.47 9.21 2.20
CA TRP A 42 34.37 10.08 1.03
C TRP A 42 35.56 11.02 0.98
N PRO A 43 36.14 11.29 -0.20
CA PRO A 43 37.22 12.25 -0.31
C PRO A 43 36.76 13.65 0.16
N PRO A 44 37.58 14.39 0.89
CA PRO A 44 37.20 15.71 1.43
C PRO A 44 37.04 16.83 0.39
N GLU A 45 37.27 16.55 -0.88
CA GLU A 45 37.21 17.58 -1.92
C GLU A 45 35.80 17.98 -2.41
N LEU A 46 34.73 17.29 -1.96
CA LEU A 46 33.35 17.60 -2.34
C LEU A 46 32.63 18.51 -1.33
N SER A 47 33.32 19.03 -0.31
CA SER A 47 32.69 19.79 0.77
C SER A 47 32.70 21.30 0.60
N SER A 48 33.17 21.86 -0.49
CA SER A 48 33.16 23.30 -0.72
C SER A 48 32.35 23.62 -1.99
N PRO A 49 31.26 24.38 -1.90
CA PRO A 49 30.62 24.91 -3.09
C PRO A 49 31.59 25.89 -3.79
N PRO A 50 31.66 25.90 -5.12
CA PRO A 50 32.45 26.89 -5.85
C PRO A 50 31.92 28.28 -5.54
N LYS A 51 32.81 29.21 -5.21
CA LYS A 51 32.48 30.63 -5.17
C LYS A 51 32.21 31.07 -6.60
N SER A 52 30.95 31.26 -6.93
CA SER A 52 30.53 31.84 -8.19
C SER A 52 30.42 33.37 -8.04
N ASP A 53 31.51 34.09 -8.39
CA ASP A 53 31.39 35.43 -8.86
C ASP A 53 31.20 35.31 -10.37
N GLU A 54 30.00 35.41 -10.82
CA GLU A 54 29.48 35.71 -12.16
C GLU A 54 28.20 34.92 -12.44
N ALA A 55 27.08 35.64 -12.44
CA ALA A 55 25.81 35.10 -12.88
C ALA A 55 25.89 34.82 -14.39
N PRO A 56 25.57 33.59 -14.85
CA PRO A 56 25.48 33.35 -16.28
C PRO A 56 24.34 34.19 -16.89
N PRO A 57 24.46 34.61 -18.15
CA PRO A 57 23.43 35.38 -18.82
C PRO A 57 22.12 34.59 -18.82
N ALA A 58 21.01 35.28 -18.52
CA ALA A 58 19.69 34.72 -18.47
C ALA A 58 19.38 33.94 -19.76
N ALA A 59 19.12 32.66 -19.62
CA ALA A 59 18.63 31.86 -20.74
C ALA A 59 17.28 32.44 -21.23
N PRO A 60 17.05 32.49 -22.56
CA PRO A 60 15.77 32.94 -23.08
C PRO A 60 14.63 32.16 -22.45
N ALA A 61 13.61 32.90 -22.01
CA ALA A 61 12.40 32.30 -21.43
C ALA A 61 11.87 31.20 -22.36
N PRO A 62 11.52 30.01 -21.83
CA PRO A 62 10.94 28.99 -22.67
C PRO A 62 9.66 29.54 -23.30
N SER A 63 9.61 29.47 -24.63
CA SER A 63 8.42 29.77 -25.42
C SER A 63 7.24 29.04 -24.77
N SER A 64 6.18 29.79 -24.46
CA SER A 64 4.93 29.27 -23.94
C SER A 64 4.48 28.08 -24.82
N SER A 65 4.63 26.86 -24.32
CA SER A 65 3.93 25.71 -24.87
C SER A 65 2.45 26.07 -24.99
N PRO A 66 1.79 25.76 -26.11
CA PRO A 66 0.36 25.97 -26.22
C PRO A 66 -0.32 25.31 -25.02
N ALA A 67 -1.12 26.10 -24.28
CA ALA A 67 -1.93 25.58 -23.20
C ALA A 67 -2.73 24.39 -23.74
N ALA A 68 -2.50 23.20 -23.20
CA ALA A 68 -3.31 22.05 -23.50
C ALA A 68 -4.76 22.48 -23.19
N THR A 69 -5.59 22.57 -24.22
CA THR A 69 -7.02 22.89 -24.09
C THR A 69 -7.61 21.76 -23.25
N SER A 70 -7.85 22.03 -21.97
CA SER A 70 -8.49 21.05 -21.09
C SER A 70 -9.85 20.74 -21.67
N ALA A 71 -10.10 19.47 -21.97
CA ALA A 71 -11.43 19.00 -22.38
C ALA A 71 -12.48 19.45 -21.35
N PRO A 72 -13.74 19.74 -21.79
CA PRO A 72 -14.81 20.04 -20.84
C PRO A 72 -14.91 18.94 -19.79
N PRO A 73 -15.24 19.25 -18.52
CA PRO A 73 -15.25 18.26 -17.43
C PRO A 73 -16.03 16.97 -17.75
N GLN A 74 -17.12 17.07 -18.52
CA GLN A 74 -17.91 15.91 -18.96
C GLN A 74 -17.15 14.99 -19.92
N ALA A 75 -16.45 15.55 -20.92
CA ALA A 75 -15.65 14.75 -21.84
C ALA A 75 -14.47 14.06 -21.14
N ALA A 76 -13.88 14.72 -20.13
CA ALA A 76 -12.83 14.11 -19.31
C ALA A 76 -13.37 12.96 -18.45
N ALA A 77 -14.58 13.09 -17.90
CA ALA A 77 -15.24 12.04 -17.12
C ALA A 77 -15.61 10.84 -18.00
N GLU A 78 -16.12 11.06 -19.21
CA GLU A 78 -16.44 9.99 -20.16
C GLU A 78 -15.18 9.23 -20.59
N SER A 79 -14.11 9.94 -20.95
CA SER A 79 -12.81 9.33 -21.30
C SER A 79 -12.25 8.49 -20.15
N CYS A 80 -12.34 8.96 -18.92
CA CYS A 80 -11.89 8.24 -17.75
C CYS A 80 -12.70 6.96 -17.49
N LEU A 81 -14.02 7.00 -17.68
CA LEU A 81 -14.86 5.80 -17.55
C LEU A 81 -14.53 4.74 -18.59
N GLU A 82 -14.23 5.14 -19.84
CA GLU A 82 -13.77 4.21 -20.86
C GLU A 82 -12.41 3.61 -20.52
N GLU A 83 -11.49 4.37 -19.92
CA GLU A 83 -10.21 3.86 -19.43
C GLU A 83 -10.41 2.80 -18.33
N LEU A 84 -11.27 3.08 -17.34
CA LEU A 84 -11.61 2.13 -16.28
C LEU A 84 -12.20 0.84 -16.87
N LYS A 85 -13.13 0.97 -17.81
CA LYS A 85 -13.75 -0.17 -18.51
C LYS A 85 -12.75 -0.97 -19.34
N ALA A 86 -11.90 -0.30 -20.11
CA ALA A 86 -10.82 -0.94 -20.89
C ALA A 86 -9.87 -1.70 -19.95
N SER A 87 -9.69 -1.20 -18.75
CA SER A 87 -8.94 -1.83 -17.67
C SER A 87 -9.75 -2.87 -16.89
N ARG A 88 -10.91 -3.29 -17.34
CA ARG A 88 -11.78 -4.27 -16.68
C ARG A 88 -12.17 -3.89 -15.24
N VAL A 89 -12.39 -2.61 -15.00
CA VAL A 89 -12.93 -2.11 -13.74
C VAL A 89 -14.44 -1.98 -13.87
N GLU A 90 -15.17 -2.58 -12.93
CA GLU A 90 -16.62 -2.40 -12.81
C GLU A 90 -16.87 -1.05 -12.12
N ALA A 91 -17.03 -0.02 -12.95
CA ALA A 91 -17.27 1.35 -12.51
C ALA A 91 -18.60 1.87 -13.05
N GLN A 92 -19.32 2.66 -12.25
CA GLN A 92 -20.54 3.34 -12.65
C GLN A 92 -20.40 4.85 -12.42
N PRO A 93 -20.88 5.69 -13.36
CA PRO A 93 -20.98 7.13 -13.11
C PRO A 93 -21.85 7.37 -11.88
N ALA A 94 -21.52 8.39 -11.11
CA ALA A 94 -22.29 8.79 -9.93
C ALA A 94 -22.53 10.29 -9.96
N SER A 95 -23.53 10.74 -9.20
CA SER A 95 -23.72 12.17 -8.94
C SER A 95 -22.82 12.61 -7.80
N ALA A 96 -22.23 13.80 -7.91
CA ALA A 96 -21.56 14.42 -6.77
C ALA A 96 -22.61 14.69 -5.68
N PRO A 97 -22.30 14.39 -4.41
CA PRO A 97 -23.17 14.80 -3.31
C PRO A 97 -23.30 16.33 -3.26
N ASP A 98 -24.45 16.82 -2.82
CA ASP A 98 -24.71 18.26 -2.66
C ASP A 98 -24.14 18.77 -1.33
N ASP A 99 -22.81 18.86 -1.27
CA ASP A 99 -22.05 19.30 -0.08
C ASP A 99 -21.33 20.65 -0.32
N SER A 100 -21.86 21.46 -1.23
CA SER A 100 -21.24 22.72 -1.67
C SER A 100 -20.98 23.76 -0.56
N SER A 101 -21.62 23.60 0.60
CA SER A 101 -21.43 24.50 1.75
C SER A 101 -20.04 24.40 2.42
N ASN A 102 -19.23 23.38 2.10
CA ASN A 102 -17.99 23.06 2.80
C ASN A 102 -16.76 23.00 1.90
N ASP A 103 -16.75 23.64 0.74
CA ASP A 103 -15.68 23.56 -0.27
C ASP A 103 -15.35 22.13 -0.74
N CYS A 104 -16.19 21.16 -0.40
CA CYS A 104 -16.09 19.81 -0.91
C CYS A 104 -16.56 19.75 -2.36
N SER A 105 -15.79 19.05 -3.19
CA SER A 105 -16.11 18.90 -4.60
C SER A 105 -15.48 17.62 -5.16
N ILE A 106 -16.22 16.93 -6.00
CA ILE A 106 -15.73 15.79 -6.76
C ILE A 106 -16.02 16.07 -8.23
N VAL A 107 -15.00 16.02 -9.07
CA VAL A 107 -15.11 16.51 -10.47
C VAL A 107 -15.75 15.47 -11.37
N ALA A 108 -15.31 14.22 -11.27
CA ALA A 108 -15.78 13.10 -12.10
C ALA A 108 -16.12 11.90 -11.20
N PRO A 109 -17.25 11.94 -10.48
CA PRO A 109 -17.59 10.92 -9.49
C PRO A 109 -17.93 9.58 -10.14
N VAL A 110 -17.29 8.52 -9.65
CA VAL A 110 -17.54 7.12 -10.03
C VAL A 110 -17.64 6.23 -8.80
N ARG A 111 -18.51 5.21 -8.87
CA ARG A 111 -18.55 4.14 -7.89
C ARG A 111 -17.86 2.91 -8.44
N ILE A 112 -16.92 2.34 -7.69
CA ILE A 112 -16.19 1.15 -8.08
C ILE A 112 -16.73 -0.04 -7.28
N SER A 113 -17.07 -1.13 -7.97
CA SER A 113 -17.52 -2.36 -7.31
C SER A 113 -16.47 -3.47 -7.35
N SER A 114 -15.67 -3.52 -8.42
CA SER A 114 -14.65 -4.56 -8.56
C SER A 114 -13.65 -4.30 -9.67
N ILE A 115 -12.59 -5.09 -9.68
CA ILE A 115 -11.48 -5.00 -10.62
C ILE A 115 -11.23 -6.40 -11.20
N GLY A 116 -11.27 -6.53 -12.52
CA GLY A 116 -10.88 -7.74 -13.22
C GLY A 116 -9.37 -7.91 -13.20
N LEU A 117 -8.90 -9.08 -12.77
CA LEU A 117 -7.50 -9.46 -12.70
C LEU A 117 -7.11 -10.36 -13.89
N PRO A 118 -5.80 -10.59 -14.14
CA PRO A 118 -5.35 -11.62 -15.09
C PRO A 118 -5.94 -13.00 -14.76
N GLY A 119 -6.11 -13.83 -15.80
CA GLY A 119 -6.67 -15.18 -15.63
C GLY A 119 -8.18 -15.22 -15.34
N GLY A 120 -8.89 -14.07 -15.40
CA GLY A 120 -10.33 -14.01 -15.14
C GLY A 120 -10.72 -13.92 -13.66
N ALA A 121 -9.75 -13.82 -12.75
CA ALA A 121 -10.00 -13.56 -11.36
C ALA A 121 -10.58 -12.14 -11.14
N LYS A 122 -11.17 -11.90 -9.98
CA LYS A 122 -11.81 -10.64 -9.62
C LYS A 122 -11.40 -10.22 -8.21
N LEU A 123 -11.22 -8.93 -8.01
CA LEU A 123 -11.02 -8.30 -6.70
C LEU A 123 -12.22 -7.39 -6.44
N ASP A 124 -12.96 -7.66 -5.39
CA ASP A 124 -14.16 -6.92 -5.04
C ASP A 124 -13.89 -5.74 -4.08
N LEU A 125 -14.68 -4.69 -4.20
CA LEU A 125 -14.74 -3.55 -3.29
C LEU A 125 -16.16 -3.43 -2.72
N PRO A 126 -16.50 -4.19 -1.67
CA PRO A 126 -17.87 -4.30 -1.17
C PRO A 126 -18.50 -2.99 -0.69
N ALA A 127 -17.67 -2.04 -0.25
CA ALA A 127 -18.13 -0.70 0.16
C ALA A 127 -18.59 0.17 -1.01
N HIS A 128 -18.31 -0.22 -2.26
CA HIS A 128 -18.60 0.53 -3.47
C HIS A 128 -18.17 2.00 -3.34
N PRO A 129 -16.87 2.27 -3.06
CA PRO A 129 -16.42 3.62 -2.75
C PRO A 129 -16.75 4.61 -3.88
N LEU A 130 -17.16 5.82 -3.48
CA LEU A 130 -17.35 6.95 -4.37
C LEU A 130 -16.03 7.70 -4.49
N LEU A 131 -15.45 7.71 -5.69
CA LEU A 131 -14.13 8.27 -5.95
C LEU A 131 -14.18 9.24 -7.12
N ASP A 132 -13.27 10.20 -7.15
CA ASP A 132 -12.95 10.91 -8.37
C ASP A 132 -12.33 9.93 -9.37
N CYS A 133 -12.72 10.02 -10.64
CA CYS A 133 -12.32 9.06 -11.64
C CYS A 133 -10.78 9.02 -11.82
N SER A 134 -10.11 10.15 -11.71
CA SER A 134 -8.64 10.22 -11.79
C SER A 134 -7.97 9.40 -10.69
N PHE A 135 -8.48 9.50 -9.47
CA PHE A 135 -8.02 8.69 -8.35
C PHE A 135 -8.38 7.21 -8.52
N ALA A 136 -9.58 6.92 -9.02
CA ALA A 136 -10.04 5.55 -9.28
C ALA A 136 -9.10 4.80 -10.25
N VAL A 137 -8.61 5.45 -11.30
CA VAL A 137 -7.61 4.89 -12.24
C VAL A 137 -6.33 4.53 -11.50
N VAL A 138 -5.79 5.45 -10.70
CA VAL A 138 -4.56 5.20 -9.92
C VAL A 138 -4.76 4.06 -8.92
N PHE A 139 -5.82 4.10 -8.13
CA PHE A 139 -6.10 3.11 -7.10
C PHE A 139 -6.32 1.70 -7.69
N THR A 140 -7.13 1.59 -8.72
CA THR A 140 -7.40 0.28 -9.36
C THR A 140 -6.16 -0.26 -10.09
N GLY A 141 -5.33 0.61 -10.65
CA GLY A 141 -4.02 0.27 -11.21
C GLY A 141 -3.07 -0.28 -10.14
N PHE A 142 -2.99 0.36 -8.98
CA PHE A 142 -2.22 -0.10 -7.82
C PHE A 142 -2.68 -1.48 -7.34
N LEU A 143 -3.98 -1.69 -7.20
CA LEU A 143 -4.52 -2.99 -6.79
C LEU A 143 -4.18 -4.10 -7.77
N ARG A 144 -4.36 -3.86 -9.07
CA ARG A 144 -4.11 -4.84 -10.11
C ARG A 144 -2.63 -5.18 -10.28
N ASN A 145 -1.77 -4.15 -10.31
CA ASN A 145 -0.39 -4.32 -10.74
C ASN A 145 0.58 -4.54 -9.58
N LEU A 146 0.13 -4.28 -8.34
CA LEU A 146 0.97 -4.45 -7.15
C LEU A 146 0.29 -5.35 -6.10
N VAL A 147 -0.87 -4.98 -5.56
CA VAL A 147 -1.46 -5.67 -4.40
C VAL A 147 -1.83 -7.11 -4.74
N ALA A 148 -2.51 -7.34 -5.86
CA ALA A 148 -2.93 -8.68 -6.26
C ALA A 148 -1.74 -9.62 -6.54
N PRO A 149 -0.71 -9.24 -7.32
CA PRO A 149 0.49 -10.09 -7.49
C PRO A 149 1.26 -10.34 -6.20
N LEU A 150 1.34 -9.36 -5.30
CA LEU A 150 2.01 -9.55 -4.01
C LEU A 150 1.27 -10.56 -3.11
N GLY A 151 -0.05 -10.59 -3.13
CA GLY A 151 -0.84 -11.59 -2.41
C GLY A 151 -0.46 -13.01 -2.81
N GLU A 152 -0.41 -13.29 -4.09
CA GLU A 152 0.03 -14.60 -4.61
C GLU A 152 1.48 -14.90 -4.24
N ALA A 153 2.39 -13.94 -4.48
CA ALA A 153 3.82 -14.17 -4.30
C ALA A 153 4.24 -14.31 -2.83
N MET A 154 3.64 -13.54 -1.93
CA MET A 154 4.06 -13.47 -0.53
C MET A 154 3.21 -14.34 0.38
N LEU A 155 1.91 -14.50 0.08
CA LEU A 155 0.95 -15.17 0.97
C LEU A 155 0.47 -16.51 0.41
N GLY A 156 0.79 -16.82 -0.85
CA GLY A 156 0.36 -18.04 -1.54
C GLY A 156 -1.16 -18.09 -1.77
N ALA A 157 -1.84 -16.94 -1.77
CA ALA A 157 -3.28 -16.85 -1.96
C ALA A 157 -3.66 -15.56 -2.68
N SER A 158 -4.65 -15.64 -3.57
CA SER A 158 -5.17 -14.49 -4.30
C SER A 158 -5.85 -13.50 -3.36
N VAL A 159 -5.63 -12.21 -3.58
CA VAL A 159 -6.44 -11.15 -2.98
C VAL A 159 -7.79 -11.11 -3.71
N VAL A 160 -8.90 -11.29 -2.99
CA VAL A 160 -10.25 -11.34 -3.57
C VAL A 160 -11.13 -10.16 -3.20
N ALA A 161 -10.81 -9.43 -2.14
CA ALA A 161 -11.52 -8.21 -1.78
C ALA A 161 -10.66 -7.30 -0.89
N LEU A 162 -11.04 -6.02 -0.81
CA LEU A 162 -10.55 -5.08 0.20
C LEU A 162 -11.72 -4.52 1.00
N ASP A 163 -11.55 -4.46 2.32
CA ASP A 163 -12.42 -3.66 3.17
C ASP A 163 -11.96 -2.20 3.11
N THR A 164 -12.80 -1.33 2.55
CA THR A 164 -12.49 0.09 2.37
C THR A 164 -13.51 0.97 3.06
N GLY A 165 -13.13 2.22 3.31
CA GLY A 165 -14.07 3.29 3.58
C GLY A 165 -14.88 3.68 2.33
N PRO A 166 -15.81 4.65 2.48
CA PRO A 166 -16.72 5.07 1.40
C PRO A 166 -16.03 5.87 0.27
N GLY A 167 -14.73 6.20 0.42
CA GLY A 167 -13.99 7.11 -0.45
C GLY A 167 -14.35 8.56 -0.15
N TYR A 168 -15.26 9.13 -0.93
CA TYR A 168 -15.74 10.50 -0.69
C TYR A 168 -16.43 10.63 0.67
N TYR A 169 -15.97 11.61 1.43
CA TYR A 169 -16.58 12.04 2.68
C TYR A 169 -16.24 13.51 2.93
N CYS A 170 -17.25 14.38 2.89
CA CYS A 170 -17.05 15.80 3.08
C CYS A 170 -16.73 16.13 4.53
N ARG A 171 -15.46 16.47 4.79
CA ARG A 171 -14.96 16.90 6.10
C ARG A 171 -13.70 17.73 5.97
N SER A 172 -13.35 18.49 7.00
CA SER A 172 -12.02 19.08 7.14
C SER A 172 -10.98 18.02 7.51
N VAL A 173 -9.71 18.33 7.25
CA VAL A 173 -8.57 17.53 7.75
C VAL A 173 -8.69 17.39 9.25
N ASP A 174 -8.51 16.16 9.77
CA ASP A 174 -8.59 15.77 11.18
C ASP A 174 -9.90 16.20 11.89
N ARG A 175 -10.95 16.52 11.10
CA ARG A 175 -12.24 17.06 11.60
C ARG A 175 -12.09 18.36 12.40
N VAL A 176 -11.01 19.10 12.18
CA VAL A 176 -10.75 20.38 12.85
C VAL A 176 -11.58 21.47 12.18
N PRO A 177 -12.46 22.22 12.89
CA PRO A 177 -13.20 23.32 12.33
C PRO A 177 -12.29 24.40 11.72
N GLY A 178 -12.59 24.82 10.48
CA GLY A 178 -11.79 25.81 9.76
C GLY A 178 -10.50 25.31 9.13
N ALA A 179 -10.13 24.04 9.31
CA ALA A 179 -9.05 23.44 8.57
C ALA A 179 -9.42 23.22 7.10
N LYS A 180 -8.41 22.98 6.26
CA LYS A 180 -8.61 22.68 4.83
C LYS A 180 -9.49 21.44 4.65
N VAL A 181 -10.19 21.38 3.51
CA VAL A 181 -10.95 20.18 3.13
C VAL A 181 -10.00 18.99 3.00
N SER A 182 -10.40 17.86 3.58
CA SER A 182 -9.70 16.58 3.46
C SER A 182 -9.66 16.11 2.00
N PRO A 183 -8.65 15.35 1.55
CA PRO A 183 -8.65 14.70 0.24
C PRO A 183 -9.88 13.82 -0.01
N HIS A 184 -10.47 13.24 1.04
CA HIS A 184 -11.75 12.54 0.95
C HIS A 184 -12.89 13.44 0.45
N GLY A 185 -12.96 14.71 0.88
CA GLY A 185 -13.95 15.69 0.42
C GLY A 185 -13.78 16.12 -1.04
N LYS A 186 -12.74 15.61 -1.70
CA LYS A 186 -12.49 15.76 -3.15
C LYS A 186 -12.61 14.44 -3.92
N GLY A 187 -12.91 13.33 -3.24
CA GLY A 187 -12.94 12.00 -3.83
C GLY A 187 -11.58 11.46 -4.24
N ILE A 188 -10.48 12.09 -3.83
CA ILE A 188 -9.11 11.71 -4.22
C ILE A 188 -8.36 10.94 -3.13
N ALA A 189 -9.10 10.34 -2.20
CA ALA A 189 -8.55 9.52 -1.13
C ALA A 189 -9.43 8.31 -0.83
N ILE A 190 -8.81 7.28 -0.25
CA ILE A 190 -9.48 6.09 0.26
C ILE A 190 -8.77 5.54 1.48
N ASP A 191 -9.55 5.05 2.44
CA ASP A 191 -9.07 4.30 3.58
C ASP A 191 -9.25 2.80 3.33
N VAL A 192 -8.23 2.00 3.65
CA VAL A 192 -8.24 0.54 3.52
C VAL A 192 -7.96 -0.08 4.88
N SER A 193 -8.91 -0.82 5.44
CA SER A 193 -8.80 -1.43 6.76
C SER A 193 -8.41 -2.91 6.74
N ALA A 194 -8.62 -3.62 5.63
CA ALA A 194 -8.18 -5.01 5.52
C ALA A 194 -8.08 -5.49 4.07
N VAL A 195 -7.30 -6.55 3.89
CA VAL A 195 -7.20 -7.36 2.67
C VAL A 195 -7.81 -8.73 2.94
N LEU A 196 -8.67 -9.19 2.03
CA LEU A 196 -9.33 -10.51 2.09
C LEU A 196 -8.74 -11.43 1.04
N LEU A 197 -8.40 -12.66 1.46
CA LEU A 197 -7.78 -13.67 0.61
C LEU A 197 -8.77 -14.78 0.22
N ALA A 198 -8.49 -15.45 -0.89
CA ALA A 198 -9.31 -16.56 -1.40
C ALA A 198 -9.42 -17.75 -0.42
N ASP A 199 -8.42 -17.94 0.44
CA ASP A 199 -8.41 -18.95 1.51
C ASP A 199 -9.17 -18.52 2.78
N ARG A 200 -9.92 -17.42 2.71
CA ARG A 200 -10.74 -16.82 3.77
C ARG A 200 -9.96 -16.12 4.88
N ARG A 201 -8.63 -15.98 4.78
CA ARG A 201 -7.90 -15.10 5.68
C ARG A 201 -8.32 -13.65 5.44
N ARG A 202 -8.48 -12.90 6.53
CA ARG A 202 -8.69 -11.46 6.54
C ARG A 202 -7.51 -10.84 7.28
N ILE A 203 -6.69 -10.10 6.56
CA ILE A 203 -5.52 -9.40 7.12
C ILE A 203 -5.93 -7.97 7.41
N ALA A 204 -6.16 -7.66 8.67
CA ALA A 204 -6.50 -6.30 9.10
C ALA A 204 -5.24 -5.48 9.30
N VAL A 205 -5.27 -4.21 8.87
CA VAL A 205 -4.16 -3.27 9.04
C VAL A 205 -3.91 -3.03 10.54
N GLY A 206 -2.65 -3.17 10.97
CA GLY A 206 -2.25 -3.02 12.38
C GLY A 206 -2.55 -4.22 13.26
N HIS A 207 -3.16 -5.29 12.72
CA HIS A 207 -3.55 -6.51 13.44
C HIS A 207 -3.16 -7.79 12.68
N GLU A 208 -2.01 -7.77 12.04
CA GLU A 208 -1.51 -8.91 11.27
C GLU A 208 -1.20 -10.10 12.18
N ALA A 209 -1.68 -11.28 11.79
CA ALA A 209 -1.60 -12.48 12.64
C ALA A 209 -0.19 -13.08 12.74
N ASN A 210 0.69 -12.77 11.81
CA ASN A 210 2.04 -13.34 11.72
C ASN A 210 3.01 -12.42 10.97
N PRO A 211 4.33 -12.65 11.07
CA PRO A 211 5.34 -11.81 10.42
C PRO A 211 5.23 -11.73 8.90
N GLN A 212 4.72 -12.76 8.23
CA GLN A 212 4.57 -12.77 6.77
C GLN A 212 3.45 -11.83 6.33
N GLU A 213 2.33 -11.82 7.03
CA GLU A 213 1.23 -10.88 6.80
C GLU A 213 1.67 -9.43 7.11
N ALA A 214 2.42 -9.22 8.20
CA ALA A 214 2.98 -7.92 8.53
C ALA A 214 3.95 -7.42 7.43
N LEU A 215 4.81 -8.30 6.91
CA LEU A 215 5.71 -7.96 5.81
C LEU A 215 4.94 -7.62 4.53
N PHE A 216 3.87 -8.35 4.22
CA PHE A 216 3.00 -8.06 3.08
C PHE A 216 2.36 -6.68 3.19
N MET A 217 1.75 -6.35 4.34
CA MET A 217 1.14 -5.04 4.57
C MET A 217 2.18 -3.90 4.52
N GLN A 218 3.35 -4.10 5.12
CA GLN A 218 4.45 -3.13 5.04
C GLN A 218 4.95 -2.93 3.59
N THR A 219 4.99 -4.01 2.80
CA THR A 219 5.41 -3.95 1.39
C THR A 219 4.40 -3.15 0.56
N ILE A 220 3.09 -3.37 0.77
CA ILE A 220 2.02 -2.58 0.14
C ILE A 220 2.20 -1.10 0.47
N ARG A 221 2.35 -0.76 1.75
CA ARG A 221 2.52 0.62 2.21
C ARG A 221 3.72 1.29 1.53
N ARG A 222 4.90 0.67 1.59
CA ARG A 222 6.14 1.23 1.02
C ARG A 222 6.09 1.35 -0.50
N ALA A 223 5.65 0.32 -1.19
CA ALA A 223 5.60 0.32 -2.65
C ALA A 223 4.51 1.24 -3.21
N GLY A 224 3.46 1.48 -2.43
CA GLY A 224 2.40 2.44 -2.75
C GLY A 224 2.90 3.86 -2.95
N CYS A 225 4.06 4.22 -2.37
CA CYS A 225 4.69 5.54 -2.56
C CYS A 225 5.02 5.87 -4.03
N GLY A 226 5.11 4.86 -4.90
CA GLY A 226 5.22 5.04 -6.35
C GLY A 226 3.89 5.43 -7.03
N TRP A 227 2.76 5.27 -6.37
CA TRP A 227 1.41 5.49 -6.90
C TRP A 227 0.73 6.71 -6.28
N PHE A 228 0.92 6.94 -4.98
CA PHE A 228 0.22 7.95 -4.19
C PHE A 228 1.16 9.05 -3.74
N THR A 229 0.60 10.20 -3.42
CA THR A 229 1.34 11.34 -2.87
C THR A 229 1.35 11.33 -1.35
N THR A 230 0.32 10.73 -0.73
CA THR A 230 0.25 10.51 0.71
C THR A 230 -0.10 9.06 1.00
N ILE A 231 0.62 8.44 1.92
CA ILE A 231 0.27 7.16 2.52
C ILE A 231 0.49 7.27 4.03
N LEU A 232 -0.59 7.12 4.78
CA LEU A 232 -0.55 7.05 6.24
C LEU A 232 -1.02 5.66 6.69
N GLY A 233 -0.62 5.26 7.89
CA GLY A 233 -0.99 3.95 8.42
C GLY A 233 -0.48 3.75 9.86
N PRO A 234 -0.38 2.52 10.37
CA PRO A 234 0.08 2.26 11.73
C PRO A 234 1.40 2.95 12.05
N GLY A 235 1.37 3.76 13.13
CA GLY A 235 2.46 4.65 13.51
C GLY A 235 2.14 6.12 13.29
N ASP A 236 1.23 6.47 12.36
CA ASP A 236 0.76 7.83 12.17
C ASP A 236 -0.45 8.12 13.07
N PRO A 237 -0.62 9.36 13.55
CA PRO A 237 -1.81 9.73 14.33
C PRO A 237 -3.10 9.36 13.59
N ASP A 238 -4.07 8.82 14.33
CA ASP A 238 -5.40 8.44 13.85
C ASP A 238 -5.46 7.37 12.74
N HIS A 239 -4.31 6.72 12.40
CA HIS A 239 -4.21 5.72 11.33
C HIS A 239 -3.76 4.33 11.82
N SER A 240 -4.02 3.99 13.10
CA SER A 240 -3.57 2.71 13.69
C SER A 240 -4.19 1.45 13.06
N GLU A 241 -5.38 1.56 12.44
CA GLU A 241 -6.18 0.42 11.97
C GLU A 241 -6.54 0.50 10.48
N HIS A 242 -5.97 1.42 9.73
CA HIS A 242 -6.17 1.54 8.29
C HIS A 242 -5.01 2.21 7.60
N PHE A 243 -4.85 1.97 6.32
CA PHE A 243 -4.05 2.79 5.42
C PHE A 243 -4.93 3.87 4.81
N HIS A 244 -4.45 5.10 4.83
CA HIS A 244 -4.98 6.19 4.03
C HIS A 244 -4.10 6.35 2.78
N PHE A 245 -4.72 6.39 1.61
CA PHE A 245 -4.06 6.66 0.33
C PHE A 245 -4.68 7.87 -0.33
N ASP A 246 -3.87 8.83 -0.81
CA ASP A 246 -4.36 9.95 -1.61
C ASP A 246 -3.38 10.38 -2.70
N ILE A 247 -3.88 11.23 -3.63
CA ILE A 247 -3.10 11.86 -4.69
C ILE A 247 -3.09 13.41 -4.55
N LEU A 248 -3.28 13.93 -3.34
CA LEU A 248 -3.22 15.37 -3.10
C LEU A 248 -1.80 15.90 -3.38
N ARG A 249 -1.71 16.92 -4.23
CA ARG A 249 -0.42 17.57 -4.50
C ARG A 249 0.06 18.37 -3.29
N HIS A 250 1.30 18.13 -2.90
CA HIS A 250 1.96 18.83 -1.79
C HIS A 250 2.97 19.88 -2.33
N GLY A 251 2.70 21.15 -2.04
CA GLY A 251 3.59 22.25 -2.46
C GLY A 251 3.54 22.55 -3.96
N ALA A 252 4.62 23.15 -4.47
CA ALA A 252 4.70 23.59 -5.86
C ALA A 252 5.26 22.52 -6.82
N SER A 253 5.80 21.42 -6.30
CA SER A 253 6.36 20.34 -7.12
C SER A 253 5.55 19.05 -6.95
N ASP A 254 5.42 18.27 -8.03
CA ASP A 254 4.75 16.97 -8.01
C ASP A 254 5.60 15.86 -7.36
N ASN A 255 6.79 16.19 -6.90
CA ASN A 255 7.77 15.22 -6.39
C ASN A 255 7.73 15.05 -4.86
N TYR A 256 7.02 15.91 -4.14
CA TYR A 256 6.93 15.79 -2.69
C TYR A 256 5.84 14.77 -2.32
N ARG A 257 6.24 13.75 -1.56
CA ARG A 257 5.38 12.66 -1.10
C ARG A 257 5.51 12.49 0.40
N ILE A 258 4.41 12.14 1.04
CA ILE A 258 4.33 11.78 2.45
C ILE A 258 4.09 10.26 2.48
N CYS A 259 5.15 9.49 2.72
CA CYS A 259 5.10 8.03 2.73
C CYS A 259 5.88 7.55 3.97
N GLU A 260 5.23 7.52 5.08
CA GLU A 260 5.81 7.19 6.39
C GLU A 260 5.77 5.68 6.69
#